data_936adf92990a0e15544348d041cbf7cc
#
_entry.id   936adf92990a0e15544348d041cbf7cc
#
_cell.length_a   1.000
_cell.length_b   1.000
_cell.length_c   1.000
_cell.angle_alpha   90.00
_cell.angle_beta   90.00
_cell.angle_gamma   90.00
#
_symmetry.space_group_name_H-M   'P 1'
#
loop_
_entity.id
_entity.type
_entity.pdbx_description
1 polymer ?
#
loop_
_entity_poly.entity_id
_entity_poly.type
_entity_poly.pdbx_seq_one_letter_code
_entity_poly.pdbx_strand_id
1 'polypeptide(L)'
;LLAVMGPSGSGKSTLLSIAGGLERPTRGSVYVNGIDLAALDSVRRAEVRRRSIGYVFQDYNLIPSLSALENVEMPLQLDGVSPSKVREAAMAALAEVGVAELANRFPERLSGGQRQRVAIARGLVGNRSVILADEPTGALDSHAGEQIMLVLRNHIDAGAAGILVTHEARMAAW
;
A
#
# COMPACT_ATOMS: atom_id res chain seq x y z
N LEU A 1 -10.47 -6.87 -7.89
CA LEU A 1 -10.56 -6.01 -6.70
C LEU A 1 -11.76 -6.42 -5.86
N LEU A 2 -11.57 -6.57 -4.54
CA LEU A 2 -12.63 -6.83 -3.56
C LEU A 2 -12.79 -5.59 -2.69
N ALA A 3 -13.97 -4.98 -2.66
CA ALA A 3 -14.30 -3.91 -1.74
C ALA A 3 -14.93 -4.45 -0.45
N VAL A 4 -14.45 -4.00 0.69
CA VAL A 4 -14.97 -4.33 2.03
C VAL A 4 -15.51 -3.06 2.67
N MET A 5 -16.80 -3.06 2.95
CA MET A 5 -17.50 -1.92 3.55
C MET A 5 -18.10 -2.30 4.90
N GLY A 6 -18.35 -1.32 5.74
CA GLY A 6 -19.00 -1.49 7.04
C GLY A 6 -18.74 -0.33 7.98
N PRO A 7 -19.48 -0.25 9.09
CA PRO A 7 -19.32 0.82 10.09
C PRO A 7 -17.93 0.80 10.74
N SER A 8 -17.55 1.91 11.38
CA SER A 8 -16.33 1.96 12.19
C SER A 8 -16.39 0.88 13.29
N GLY A 9 -15.25 0.26 13.59
CA GLY A 9 -15.15 -0.80 14.59
C GLY A 9 -15.63 -2.18 14.13
N SER A 10 -16.09 -2.38 12.87
CA SER A 10 -16.55 -3.68 12.38
C SER A 10 -15.41 -4.68 12.04
N GLY A 11 -14.16 -4.32 12.27
CA GLY A 11 -13.01 -5.22 12.07
C GLY A 11 -12.38 -5.18 10.68
N LYS A 12 -12.71 -4.21 9.82
CA LYS A 12 -12.15 -4.10 8.45
C LYS A 12 -10.63 -3.99 8.42
N SER A 13 -10.05 -3.09 9.23
CA SER A 13 -8.59 -2.92 9.33
C SER A 13 -7.92 -4.15 9.94
N THR A 14 -8.59 -4.84 10.89
CA THR A 14 -8.12 -6.13 11.42
C THR A 14 -8.10 -7.20 10.34
N LEU A 15 -9.13 -7.26 9.49
CA LEU A 15 -9.15 -8.15 8.33
C LEU A 15 -7.96 -7.88 7.40
N LEU A 16 -7.68 -6.61 7.07
CA LEU A 16 -6.51 -6.25 6.26
C LEU A 16 -5.20 -6.60 6.96
N SER A 17 -5.08 -6.35 8.26
CA SER A 17 -3.88 -6.70 9.05
C SER A 17 -3.60 -8.20 9.01
N ILE A 18 -4.64 -9.03 9.12
CA ILE A 18 -4.54 -10.49 9.03
C ILE A 18 -4.20 -10.90 7.59
N ALA A 19 -4.91 -10.38 6.58
CA ALA A 19 -4.64 -10.66 5.17
C ALA A 19 -3.22 -10.24 4.76
N GLY A 20 -2.72 -9.14 5.34
CA GLY A 20 -1.36 -8.63 5.14
C GLY A 20 -0.28 -9.36 5.96
N GLY A 21 -0.65 -10.33 6.80
CA GLY A 21 0.30 -11.06 7.65
C GLY A 21 0.95 -10.19 8.74
N LEU A 22 0.34 -9.07 9.09
CA LEU A 22 0.74 -8.24 10.23
C LEU A 22 0.29 -8.88 11.54
N GLU A 23 -0.91 -9.46 11.54
CA GLU A 23 -1.50 -10.18 12.67
C GLU A 23 -1.77 -11.65 12.30
N ARG A 24 -1.86 -12.51 13.30
CA ARG A 24 -2.25 -13.91 13.12
C ARG A 24 -3.76 -14.05 13.33
N PRO A 25 -4.46 -14.82 12.47
CA PRO A 25 -5.87 -15.13 12.75
C PRO A 25 -6.00 -16.01 14.00
N THR A 26 -7.05 -15.82 14.77
CA THR A 26 -7.39 -16.70 15.92
C THR A 26 -7.72 -18.11 15.43
N ARG A 27 -8.34 -18.24 14.27
CA ARG A 27 -8.68 -19.50 13.60
C ARG A 27 -8.62 -19.32 12.09
N GLY A 28 -8.36 -20.40 11.37
CA GLY A 28 -8.24 -20.40 9.92
C GLY A 28 -6.81 -20.10 9.44
N SER A 29 -6.65 -19.94 8.13
CA SER A 29 -5.36 -19.74 7.47
C SER A 29 -5.45 -18.60 6.46
N VAL A 30 -4.31 -17.96 6.17
CA VAL A 30 -4.17 -16.93 5.13
C VAL A 30 -3.11 -17.38 4.15
N TYR A 31 -3.46 -17.41 2.89
CA TYR A 31 -2.55 -17.79 1.82
C TYR A 31 -2.26 -16.60 0.91
N VAL A 32 -0.98 -16.36 0.67
CA VAL A 32 -0.51 -15.37 -0.32
C VAL A 32 0.37 -16.11 -1.33
N ASN A 33 0.00 -16.09 -2.60
CA ASN A 33 0.68 -16.85 -3.67
C ASN A 33 0.87 -18.34 -3.33
N GLY A 34 -0.13 -18.96 -2.68
CA GLY A 34 -0.07 -20.37 -2.26
C GLY A 34 0.75 -20.62 -0.98
N ILE A 35 1.32 -19.59 -0.36
CA ILE A 35 2.12 -19.70 0.87
C ILE A 35 1.22 -19.44 2.08
N ASP A 36 1.12 -20.39 3.01
CA ASP A 36 0.40 -20.21 4.27
C ASP A 36 1.21 -19.30 5.22
N LEU A 37 0.72 -18.08 5.45
CA LEU A 37 1.38 -17.11 6.32
C LEU A 37 1.41 -17.55 7.80
N ALA A 38 0.45 -18.36 8.22
CA ALA A 38 0.38 -18.85 9.61
C ALA A 38 1.48 -19.87 9.94
N ALA A 39 1.91 -20.62 8.92
CA ALA A 39 2.97 -21.62 9.05
C ALA A 39 4.38 -21.02 9.08
N LEU A 40 4.52 -19.73 8.71
CA LEU A 40 5.82 -19.05 8.65
C LEU A 40 6.24 -18.48 10.03
N ASP A 41 7.55 -18.49 10.27
CA ASP A 41 8.16 -17.66 11.32
C ASP A 41 8.04 -16.16 11.00
N SER A 42 8.40 -15.31 11.95
CA SER A 42 8.27 -13.86 11.80
C SER A 42 9.14 -13.28 10.68
N VAL A 43 10.33 -13.84 10.45
CA VAL A 43 11.28 -13.37 9.43
C VAL A 43 10.77 -13.70 8.03
N ARG A 44 10.41 -14.96 7.79
CA ARG A 44 9.88 -15.41 6.48
C ARG A 44 8.55 -14.74 6.16
N ARG A 45 7.67 -14.55 7.16
CA ARG A 45 6.41 -13.83 6.97
C ARG A 45 6.64 -12.36 6.60
N ALA A 46 7.62 -11.69 7.24
CA ALA A 46 8.01 -10.33 6.88
C ALA A 46 8.58 -10.26 5.44
N GLU A 47 9.31 -11.28 5.01
CA GLU A 47 9.84 -11.37 3.64
C GLU A 47 8.71 -11.51 2.60
N VAL A 48 7.75 -12.42 2.82
CA VAL A 48 6.58 -12.57 1.93
C VAL A 48 5.78 -11.25 1.89
N ARG A 49 5.54 -10.63 3.03
CA ARG A 49 4.84 -9.34 3.12
C ARG A 49 5.56 -8.27 2.30
N ARG A 50 6.87 -8.11 2.50
CA ARG A 50 7.68 -7.12 1.81
C ARG A 50 7.71 -7.33 0.30
N ARG A 51 7.81 -8.57 -0.19
CA ARG A 51 7.94 -8.88 -1.62
C ARG A 51 6.63 -8.96 -2.36
N SER A 52 5.58 -9.44 -1.71
CA SER A 52 4.33 -9.76 -2.39
C SER A 52 3.19 -8.80 -2.09
N ILE A 53 3.20 -8.11 -0.95
CA ILE A 53 2.08 -7.31 -0.48
C ILE A 53 2.42 -5.83 -0.50
N GLY A 54 1.64 -5.06 -1.26
CA GLY A 54 1.58 -3.61 -1.14
C GLY A 54 0.53 -3.22 -0.11
N TYR A 55 0.92 -2.52 0.96
CA TYR A 55 -0.02 -2.10 1.99
C TYR A 55 -0.13 -0.57 2.03
N VAL A 56 -1.34 -0.05 1.86
CA VAL A 56 -1.69 1.37 2.00
C VAL A 56 -2.46 1.52 3.30
N PHE A 57 -1.85 2.16 4.30
CA PHE A 57 -2.43 2.38 5.62
C PHE A 57 -3.25 3.66 5.67
N GLN A 58 -4.29 3.69 6.48
CA GLN A 58 -5.12 4.86 6.73
C GLN A 58 -4.30 6.03 7.30
N ASP A 59 -3.37 5.78 8.23
CA ASP A 59 -2.51 6.78 8.88
C ASP A 59 -1.18 7.01 8.14
N TYR A 60 -1.12 6.68 6.84
CA TYR A 60 0.07 6.82 5.98
C TYR A 60 1.27 5.98 6.41
N ASN A 61 1.61 5.90 7.67
CA ASN A 61 2.79 5.22 8.25
C ASN A 61 4.10 5.57 7.53
N LEU A 62 4.26 6.84 7.13
CA LEU A 62 5.52 7.33 6.59
C LEU A 62 6.54 7.48 7.72
N ILE A 63 7.79 7.14 7.42
CA ILE A 63 8.91 7.33 8.35
C ILE A 63 9.29 8.81 8.34
N PRO A 64 9.15 9.55 9.48
CA PRO A 64 9.31 10.99 9.51
C PRO A 64 10.72 11.48 9.16
N SER A 65 11.73 10.66 9.45
CA SER A 65 13.16 10.96 9.19
C SER A 65 13.60 10.68 7.77
N LEU A 66 12.70 10.15 6.91
CA LEU A 66 12.96 9.88 5.50
C LEU A 66 12.17 10.84 4.62
N SER A 67 12.76 11.30 3.53
CA SER A 67 12.06 12.05 2.49
C SER A 67 10.96 11.21 1.82
N ALA A 68 10.12 11.83 0.99
CA ALA A 68 9.10 11.12 0.22
C ALA A 68 9.73 10.01 -0.65
N LEU A 69 10.83 10.32 -1.34
CA LEU A 69 11.56 9.35 -2.17
C LEU A 69 12.10 8.19 -1.35
N GLU A 70 12.82 8.47 -0.24
CA GLU A 70 13.40 7.45 0.61
C GLU A 70 12.34 6.54 1.25
N ASN A 71 11.17 7.08 1.60
CA ASN A 71 10.04 6.26 2.04
C ASN A 71 9.59 5.25 0.97
N VAL A 72 9.58 5.65 -0.30
CA VAL A 72 9.20 4.78 -1.42
C VAL A 72 10.33 3.83 -1.82
N GLU A 73 11.59 4.23 -1.70
CA GLU A 73 12.77 3.41 -1.97
C GLU A 73 12.93 2.23 -0.99
N MET A 74 12.57 2.46 0.28
CA MET A 74 12.86 1.54 1.39
C MET A 74 12.46 0.07 1.14
N PRO A 75 11.28 -0.27 0.64
CA PRO A 75 10.93 -1.67 0.39
C PRO A 75 11.87 -2.37 -0.59
N LEU A 76 12.31 -1.67 -1.64
CA LEU A 76 13.21 -2.22 -2.65
C LEU A 76 14.65 -2.31 -2.15
N GLN A 77 15.10 -1.36 -1.33
CA GLN A 77 16.42 -1.41 -0.68
C GLN A 77 16.52 -2.63 0.24
N LEU A 78 15.48 -2.91 1.02
CA LEU A 78 15.41 -4.09 1.89
C LEU A 78 15.37 -5.42 1.10
N ASP A 79 14.94 -5.40 -0.17
CA ASP A 79 15.00 -6.54 -1.07
C ASP A 79 16.36 -6.70 -1.77
N GLY A 80 17.33 -5.80 -1.52
CA GLY A 80 18.66 -5.85 -2.10
C GLY A 80 18.73 -5.45 -3.57
N VAL A 81 17.71 -4.69 -4.05
CA VAL A 81 17.72 -4.14 -5.40
C VAL A 81 18.83 -3.09 -5.53
N SER A 82 19.50 -3.03 -6.68
CA SER A 82 20.60 -2.07 -6.88
C SER A 82 20.13 -0.62 -6.76
N PRO A 83 20.95 0.29 -6.17
CA PRO A 83 20.54 1.67 -5.87
C PRO A 83 19.97 2.45 -7.07
N SER A 84 20.55 2.29 -8.26
CA SER A 84 20.05 2.95 -9.47
C SER A 84 18.64 2.52 -9.84
N LYS A 85 18.35 1.21 -9.80
CA LYS A 85 17.02 0.65 -10.08
C LYS A 85 16.01 1.02 -8.98
N VAL A 86 16.44 1.06 -7.72
CA VAL A 86 15.60 1.50 -6.60
C VAL A 86 15.11 2.92 -6.83
N ARG A 87 16.04 3.84 -7.12
CA ARG A 87 15.69 5.25 -7.36
C ARG A 87 14.79 5.45 -8.56
N GLU A 88 15.10 4.77 -9.67
CA GLU A 88 14.27 4.81 -10.89
C GLU A 88 12.83 4.36 -10.61
N ALA A 89 12.67 3.19 -9.98
CA ALA A 89 11.35 2.64 -9.65
C ALA A 89 10.58 3.52 -8.65
N ALA A 90 11.25 4.06 -7.64
CA ALA A 90 10.63 4.93 -6.65
C ALA A 90 10.17 6.27 -7.27
N MET A 91 10.98 6.87 -8.15
CA MET A 91 10.60 8.08 -8.88
C MET A 91 9.43 7.83 -9.82
N ALA A 92 9.40 6.69 -10.52
CA ALA A 92 8.27 6.30 -11.36
C ALA A 92 6.98 6.13 -10.54
N ALA A 93 7.04 5.47 -9.37
CA ALA A 93 5.90 5.32 -8.48
C ALA A 93 5.38 6.66 -7.93
N LEU A 94 6.28 7.60 -7.59
CA LEU A 94 5.89 8.96 -7.20
C LEU A 94 5.24 9.74 -8.34
N ALA A 95 5.73 9.56 -9.57
CA ALA A 95 5.16 10.19 -10.76
C ALA A 95 3.75 9.64 -11.07
N GLU A 96 3.55 8.32 -10.91
CA GLU A 96 2.26 7.66 -11.12
C GLU A 96 1.15 8.22 -10.23
N VAL A 97 1.49 8.58 -8.99
CA VAL A 97 0.56 9.22 -8.05
C VAL A 97 0.60 10.76 -8.08
N GLY A 98 1.37 11.37 -9.00
CA GLY A 98 1.41 12.81 -9.23
C GLY A 98 2.10 13.64 -8.14
N VAL A 99 3.19 13.14 -7.54
CA VAL A 99 3.95 13.84 -6.50
C VAL A 99 5.48 13.72 -6.67
N ALA A 100 5.97 13.45 -7.88
CA ALA A 100 7.41 13.29 -8.16
C ALA A 100 8.23 14.54 -7.79
N GLU A 101 7.66 15.74 -7.96
CA GLU A 101 8.30 17.02 -7.62
C GLU A 101 8.51 17.21 -6.12
N LEU A 102 7.83 16.40 -5.30
CA LEU A 102 7.93 16.42 -3.84
C LEU A 102 8.93 15.38 -3.30
N ALA A 103 9.66 14.67 -4.15
CA ALA A 103 10.54 13.56 -3.82
C ALA A 103 11.50 13.85 -2.63
N ASN A 104 12.04 15.07 -2.56
CA ASN A 104 13.00 15.47 -1.52
C ASN A 104 12.33 16.10 -0.28
N ARG A 105 11.00 16.16 -0.20
CA ARG A 105 10.31 16.70 0.97
C ARG A 105 10.13 15.64 2.04
N PHE A 106 10.28 16.05 3.28
CA PHE A 106 9.98 15.22 4.45
C PHE A 106 8.47 15.22 4.75
N PRO A 107 7.92 14.16 5.39
CA PRO A 107 6.49 14.03 5.66
C PRO A 107 5.86 15.22 6.39
N GLU A 108 6.60 15.87 7.28
CA GLU A 108 6.14 17.08 8.01
C GLU A 108 5.84 18.28 7.09
N ARG A 109 6.47 18.32 5.91
CA ARG A 109 6.30 19.39 4.90
C ARG A 109 5.34 19.02 3.79
N LEU A 110 4.60 17.92 3.94
CA LEU A 110 3.60 17.46 3.01
C LEU A 110 2.20 17.67 3.58
N SER A 111 1.23 18.04 2.71
CA SER A 111 -0.19 18.04 3.08
C SER A 111 -0.68 16.61 3.35
N GLY A 112 -1.86 16.44 3.96
CA GLY A 112 -2.48 15.13 4.19
C GLY A 112 -2.60 14.32 2.90
N GLY A 113 -3.16 14.93 1.84
CA GLY A 113 -3.29 14.28 0.53
C GLY A 113 -1.96 13.95 -0.14
N GLN A 114 -0.91 14.78 0.05
CA GLN A 114 0.43 14.48 -0.46
C GLN A 114 1.05 13.31 0.29
N ARG A 115 0.93 13.25 1.62
CA ARG A 115 1.37 12.09 2.42
C ARG A 115 0.67 10.81 2.00
N GLN A 116 -0.65 10.88 1.74
CA GLN A 116 -1.43 9.74 1.25
C GLN A 116 -0.88 9.23 -0.08
N ARG A 117 -0.65 10.11 -1.05
CA ARG A 117 -0.08 9.74 -2.36
C ARG A 117 1.30 9.10 -2.22
N VAL A 118 2.19 9.62 -1.36
CA VAL A 118 3.50 9.01 -1.07
C VAL A 118 3.34 7.63 -0.43
N ALA A 119 2.40 7.45 0.50
CA ALA A 119 2.12 6.15 1.12
C ALA A 119 1.60 5.12 0.12
N ILE A 120 0.77 5.57 -0.85
CA ILE A 120 0.30 4.73 -1.96
C ILE A 120 1.47 4.34 -2.86
N ALA A 121 2.30 5.29 -3.30
CA ALA A 121 3.50 5.00 -4.10
C ALA A 121 4.40 3.95 -3.43
N ARG A 122 4.64 4.08 -2.11
CA ARG A 122 5.39 3.09 -1.33
C ARG A 122 4.72 1.72 -1.32
N GLY A 123 3.39 1.67 -1.24
CA GLY A 123 2.63 0.41 -1.29
C GLY A 123 2.70 -0.26 -2.66
N LEU A 124 2.77 0.53 -3.75
CA LEU A 124 2.74 0.03 -5.12
C LEU A 124 4.11 -0.25 -5.72
N VAL A 125 5.19 0.37 -5.19
CA VAL A 125 6.53 0.23 -5.75
C VAL A 125 6.99 -1.23 -5.80
N GLY A 126 7.54 -1.64 -6.93
CA GLY A 126 7.97 -3.01 -7.20
C GLY A 126 6.81 -3.91 -7.67
N ASN A 127 7.09 -5.21 -7.77
CA ASN A 127 6.13 -6.19 -8.30
C ASN A 127 5.26 -6.75 -7.16
N ARG A 128 4.14 -6.08 -6.84
CA ARG A 128 3.21 -6.49 -5.79
C ARG A 128 2.10 -7.37 -6.39
N SER A 129 1.98 -8.61 -5.91
CA SER A 129 0.91 -9.53 -6.33
C SER A 129 -0.41 -9.31 -5.56
N VAL A 130 -0.34 -8.65 -4.39
CA VAL A 130 -1.51 -8.32 -3.57
C VAL A 130 -1.43 -6.87 -3.12
N ILE A 131 -2.51 -6.13 -3.25
CA ILE A 131 -2.63 -4.74 -2.78
C ILE A 131 -3.74 -4.70 -1.72
N LEU A 132 -3.37 -4.22 -0.54
CA LEU A 132 -4.27 -4.02 0.60
C LEU A 132 -4.36 -2.53 0.88
N ALA A 133 -5.53 -1.94 0.71
CA ALA A 133 -5.72 -0.50 0.87
C ALA A 133 -6.80 -0.21 1.92
N ASP A 134 -6.41 0.46 3.00
CA ASP A 134 -7.29 0.91 4.07
C ASP A 134 -7.57 2.40 3.90
N GLU A 135 -8.78 2.75 3.45
CA GLU A 135 -9.26 4.11 3.20
C GLU A 135 -8.28 4.96 2.36
N PRO A 136 -7.82 4.47 1.18
CA PRO A 136 -6.72 5.10 0.43
C PRO A 136 -7.06 6.50 -0.09
N THR A 137 -8.33 6.89 -0.10
CA THR A 137 -8.80 8.18 -0.60
C THR A 137 -9.29 9.13 0.48
N GLY A 138 -9.30 8.71 1.76
CA GLY A 138 -9.90 9.45 2.86
C GLY A 138 -9.33 10.85 3.15
N ALA A 139 -8.10 11.13 2.71
CA ALA A 139 -7.45 12.45 2.85
C ALA A 139 -7.40 13.26 1.52
N LEU A 140 -8.09 12.79 0.48
CA LEU A 140 -8.08 13.37 -0.85
C LEU A 140 -9.43 14.02 -1.18
N ASP A 141 -9.41 15.07 -2.01
CA ASP A 141 -10.62 15.54 -2.66
C ASP A 141 -11.13 14.50 -3.69
N SER A 142 -12.37 14.67 -4.14
CA SER A 142 -13.03 13.69 -5.02
C SER A 142 -12.26 13.43 -6.32
N HIS A 143 -11.67 14.47 -6.94
CA HIS A 143 -10.92 14.32 -8.18
C HIS A 143 -9.60 13.59 -7.95
N ALA A 144 -8.87 13.98 -6.90
CA ALA A 144 -7.64 13.30 -6.50
C ALA A 144 -7.91 11.84 -6.10
N GLY A 145 -9.02 11.57 -5.42
CA GLY A 145 -9.45 10.22 -5.05
C GLY A 145 -9.67 9.33 -6.27
N GLU A 146 -10.37 9.84 -7.30
CA GLU A 146 -10.58 9.11 -8.56
C GLU A 146 -9.27 8.79 -9.29
N GLN A 147 -8.35 9.73 -9.33
CA GLN A 147 -7.02 9.49 -9.92
C GLN A 147 -6.29 8.34 -9.21
N ILE A 148 -6.35 8.30 -7.89
CA ILE A 148 -5.74 7.21 -7.11
C ILE A 148 -6.46 5.88 -7.36
N MET A 149 -7.78 5.88 -7.46
CA MET A 149 -8.52 4.64 -7.79
C MET A 149 -8.14 4.12 -9.18
N LEU A 150 -7.92 4.99 -10.17
CA LEU A 150 -7.41 4.58 -11.49
C LEU A 150 -6.01 3.94 -11.38
N VAL A 151 -5.11 4.52 -10.59
CA VAL A 151 -3.77 3.93 -10.36
C VAL A 151 -3.91 2.54 -9.74
N LEU A 152 -4.69 2.38 -8.67
CA LEU A 152 -4.94 1.08 -8.05
C LEU A 152 -5.54 0.08 -9.03
N ARG A 153 -6.51 0.53 -9.83
CA ARG A 153 -7.17 -0.30 -10.84
C ARG A 153 -6.19 -0.80 -11.90
N ASN A 154 -5.30 0.05 -12.40
CA ASN A 154 -4.28 -0.33 -13.37
C ASN A 154 -3.38 -1.46 -12.85
N HIS A 155 -2.98 -1.42 -11.57
CA HIS A 155 -2.20 -2.50 -10.96
C HIS A 155 -3.00 -3.81 -10.84
N ILE A 156 -4.31 -3.72 -10.53
CA ILE A 156 -5.20 -4.89 -10.48
C ILE A 156 -5.37 -5.49 -11.89
N ASP A 157 -5.60 -4.67 -12.90
CA ASP A 157 -5.79 -5.11 -14.29
C ASP A 157 -4.48 -5.67 -14.87
N ALA A 158 -3.33 -5.25 -14.35
CA ALA A 158 -2.02 -5.84 -14.64
C ALA A 158 -1.78 -7.19 -13.94
N GLY A 159 -2.73 -7.69 -13.14
CA GLY A 159 -2.70 -9.03 -12.56
C GLY A 159 -2.54 -9.10 -11.04
N ALA A 160 -2.45 -7.98 -10.33
CA ALA A 160 -2.45 -7.99 -8.88
C ALA A 160 -3.87 -8.30 -8.33
N ALA A 161 -3.95 -9.01 -7.19
CA ALA A 161 -5.17 -9.10 -6.41
C ALA A 161 -5.29 -7.88 -5.47
N GLY A 162 -6.50 -7.38 -5.19
CA GLY A 162 -6.68 -6.23 -4.32
C GLY A 162 -7.82 -6.37 -3.34
N ILE A 163 -7.60 -5.88 -2.10
CA ILE A 163 -8.66 -5.64 -1.11
C ILE A 163 -8.66 -4.16 -0.76
N LEU A 164 -9.79 -3.51 -1.00
CA LEU A 164 -10.05 -2.12 -0.67
C LEU A 164 -11.01 -2.05 0.51
N VAL A 165 -10.60 -1.45 1.60
CA VAL A 165 -11.50 -1.05 2.68
C VAL A 165 -11.89 0.40 2.45
N THR A 166 -13.18 0.68 2.40
CA THR A 166 -13.69 2.05 2.32
C THR A 166 -15.10 2.15 2.90
N HIS A 167 -15.46 3.32 3.37
CA HIS A 167 -16.85 3.66 3.75
C HIS A 167 -17.58 4.40 2.63
N GLU A 168 -16.90 4.80 1.56
CA GLU A 168 -17.46 5.50 0.43
C GLU A 168 -17.97 4.52 -0.64
N ALA A 169 -19.30 4.45 -0.82
CA ALA A 169 -19.91 3.57 -1.82
C ALA A 169 -19.41 3.84 -3.26
N ARG A 170 -19.08 5.10 -3.56
CA ARG A 170 -18.52 5.50 -4.86
C ARG A 170 -17.15 4.85 -5.11
N MET A 171 -16.30 4.80 -4.09
CA MET A 171 -14.97 4.18 -4.21
C MET A 171 -15.06 2.65 -4.24
N ALA A 172 -16.06 2.07 -3.56
CA ALA A 172 -16.30 0.63 -3.59
C ALA A 172 -16.83 0.11 -4.93
N ALA A 173 -17.33 0.99 -5.79
CA ALA A 173 -17.87 0.63 -7.12
C ALA A 173 -16.79 0.53 -8.22
N TRP A 174 -15.52 0.84 -7.90
CA TRP A 174 -14.36 0.70 -8.81
C TRP A 174 -13.93 -0.76 -8.88
#